data_8f59604640d6bf80f941a2ab5ddd4e6c
#
_entry.id   8f59604640d6bf80f941a2ab5ddd4e6c
#
_cell.length_a   1.000
_cell.length_b   1.000
_cell.length_c   1.000
_cell.angle_alpha   90.00
_cell.angle_beta   90.00
_cell.angle_gamma   90.00
#
_symmetry.space_group_name_H-M   'P 1'
#
loop_
_entity.id
_entity.type
_entity.pdbx_description
1 polymer ?
#
loop_
_entity_poly.entity_id
_entity_poly.type
_entity_poly.pdbx_seq_one_letter_code
_entity_poly.pdbx_strand_id
1 'polypeptide(L)'
;MSLFYIKYGCSVNHEQLIVEAETFERADEYAEGAAQDWYYSYDCNYLSEEDYDYYEEEGMTEEEISENEYMDMLNDIDWLVEPYDETNEDHVEAMKEQDGIPFEV
;
A
#
# COMPACT_ATOMS: atom_id res chain seq x y z
N MET A 1 0.38 -8.02 22.48
CA MET A 1 0.23 -7.51 21.10
C MET A 1 -0.84 -6.45 21.05
N SER A 2 -0.71 -5.53 20.12
CA SER A 2 -1.65 -4.42 19.98
C SER A 2 -2.35 -4.47 18.62
N LEU A 3 -3.54 -3.90 18.56
CA LEU A 3 -4.29 -3.80 17.32
C LEU A 3 -4.02 -2.44 16.65
N PHE A 4 -3.86 -2.46 15.35
CA PHE A 4 -3.65 -1.26 14.54
C PHE A 4 -4.59 -1.24 13.35
N TYR A 5 -5.08 -0.05 13.04
CA TYR A 5 -5.80 0.23 11.81
C TYR A 5 -4.80 0.66 10.75
N ILE A 6 -4.88 0.03 9.59
CA ILE A 6 -4.04 0.35 8.45
C ILE A 6 -4.93 0.73 7.28
N LYS A 7 -4.60 1.85 6.63
CA LYS A 7 -5.19 2.24 5.36
C LYS A 7 -4.05 2.40 4.37
N TYR A 8 -4.10 1.68 3.26
CA TYR A 8 -3.02 1.69 2.28
C TYR A 8 -3.59 1.66 0.87
N GLY A 9 -2.82 2.13 -0.08
CA GLY A 9 -3.21 2.10 -1.49
C GLY A 9 -2.43 3.07 -2.36
N CYS A 10 -3.04 3.44 -3.46
CA CYS A 10 -2.50 4.40 -4.42
C CYS A 10 -3.49 5.54 -4.61
N SER A 11 -3.15 6.50 -5.47
CA SER A 11 -4.01 7.66 -5.75
C SER A 11 -5.40 7.28 -6.28
N VAL A 12 -5.56 6.09 -6.85
CA VAL A 12 -6.80 5.62 -7.46
C VAL A 12 -7.72 4.95 -6.44
N ASN A 13 -7.16 4.14 -5.54
CA ASN A 13 -7.96 3.35 -4.62
C ASN A 13 -7.18 2.97 -3.36
N HIS A 14 -7.91 2.73 -2.26
CA HIS A 14 -7.34 2.37 -0.96
C HIS A 14 -8.06 1.19 -0.36
N GLU A 15 -7.35 0.43 0.46
CA GLU A 15 -7.88 -0.65 1.29
C GLU A 15 -7.67 -0.36 2.76
N GLN A 16 -8.53 -0.95 3.58
CA GLN A 16 -8.47 -0.84 5.04
C GLN A 16 -8.27 -2.22 5.65
N LEU A 17 -7.48 -2.28 6.73
CA LEU A 17 -7.09 -3.53 7.35
C LEU A 17 -6.85 -3.34 8.83
N ILE A 18 -7.27 -4.31 9.65
CA ILE A 18 -6.89 -4.36 11.06
C ILE A 18 -5.84 -5.45 11.25
N VAL A 19 -4.72 -5.10 11.86
CA VAL A 19 -3.64 -6.03 12.13
C VAL A 19 -3.34 -6.09 13.63
N GLU A 20 -2.82 -7.22 14.06
CA GLU A 20 -2.28 -7.43 15.40
C GLU A 20 -0.76 -7.51 15.28
N ALA A 21 -0.04 -6.59 15.93
CA ALA A 21 1.41 -6.50 15.85
C ALA A 21 1.99 -6.21 17.23
N GLU A 22 3.24 -6.60 17.44
CA GLU A 22 3.93 -6.34 18.71
C GLU A 22 4.25 -4.86 18.89
N THR A 23 4.58 -4.16 17.80
CA THR A 23 4.97 -2.75 17.82
C THR A 23 4.32 -1.99 16.69
N PHE A 24 4.29 -0.67 16.81
CA PHE A 24 3.86 0.22 15.74
C PHE A 24 4.75 0.07 14.48
N GLU A 25 6.06 -0.04 14.67
CA GLU A 25 7.02 -0.20 13.57
C GLU A 25 6.72 -1.46 12.77
N ARG A 26 6.33 -2.55 13.43
CA ARG A 26 5.96 -3.79 12.75
C ARG A 26 4.72 -3.62 11.90
N ALA A 27 3.71 -2.94 12.42
CA ALA A 27 2.49 -2.61 11.67
C ALA A 27 2.79 -1.71 10.47
N ASP A 28 3.67 -0.73 10.66
CA ASP A 28 4.07 0.20 9.60
C ASP A 28 4.82 -0.52 8.47
N GLU A 29 5.75 -1.41 8.79
CA GLU A 29 6.44 -2.25 7.80
C GLU A 29 5.46 -3.09 6.98
N TYR A 30 4.47 -3.66 7.64
CA TYR A 30 3.43 -4.44 6.97
C TYR A 30 2.61 -3.55 6.03
N ALA A 31 2.22 -2.36 6.49
CA ALA A 31 1.44 -1.41 5.68
C ALA A 31 2.20 -0.99 4.42
N GLU A 32 3.50 -0.72 4.54
CA GLU A 32 4.35 -0.38 3.40
C GLU A 32 4.38 -1.51 2.38
N GLY A 33 4.62 -2.74 2.82
CA GLY A 33 4.62 -3.92 1.95
C GLY A 33 3.27 -4.15 1.29
N ALA A 34 2.18 -3.98 2.03
CA ALA A 34 0.82 -4.12 1.51
C ALA A 34 0.52 -3.07 0.44
N ALA A 35 0.96 -1.82 0.64
CA ALA A 35 0.78 -0.75 -0.33
C ALA A 35 1.52 -1.04 -1.65
N GLN A 36 2.74 -1.56 -1.56
CA GLN A 36 3.52 -1.96 -2.73
C GLN A 36 2.86 -3.12 -3.49
N ASP A 37 2.40 -4.15 -2.77
CA ASP A 37 1.68 -5.27 -3.36
C ASP A 37 0.38 -4.82 -4.01
N TRP A 38 -0.35 -3.91 -3.39
CA TRP A 38 -1.57 -3.33 -3.93
C TRP A 38 -1.31 -2.64 -5.26
N TYR A 39 -0.25 -1.85 -5.33
CA TYR A 39 0.13 -1.14 -6.54
C TYR A 39 0.34 -2.09 -7.72
N TYR A 40 1.10 -3.15 -7.51
CA TYR A 40 1.39 -4.14 -8.56
C TYR A 40 0.19 -5.02 -8.91
N SER A 41 -0.66 -5.34 -7.92
CA SER A 41 -1.81 -6.23 -8.11
C SER A 41 -2.99 -5.59 -8.83
N TYR A 42 -3.15 -4.27 -8.68
CA TYR A 42 -4.34 -3.56 -9.15
C TYR A 42 -4.05 -2.55 -10.25
N ASP A 43 -2.88 -2.59 -10.85
CA ASP A 43 -2.50 -1.68 -11.93
C ASP A 43 -2.75 -0.20 -11.59
N CYS A 44 -2.46 0.19 -10.35
CA CYS A 44 -2.72 1.54 -9.91
C CYS A 44 -2.03 2.59 -10.75
N ASN A 45 -0.78 2.35 -11.15
CA ASN A 45 0.01 3.35 -11.87
C ASN A 45 1.16 2.72 -12.63
N TYR A 46 0.91 1.61 -13.31
CA TYR A 46 1.91 0.97 -14.15
C TYR A 46 2.27 1.85 -15.34
N LEU A 47 3.52 1.75 -15.78
CA LEU A 47 3.92 2.26 -17.07
C LEU A 47 3.14 1.49 -18.15
N SER A 48 2.40 2.21 -18.98
CA SER A 48 1.75 1.62 -20.14
C SER A 48 2.80 1.28 -21.19
N GLU A 49 2.43 0.46 -22.20
CA GLU A 49 3.33 0.18 -23.32
C GLU A 49 3.79 1.46 -24.01
N GLU A 50 2.91 2.46 -24.11
CA GLU A 50 3.23 3.76 -24.69
C GLU A 50 4.28 4.50 -23.87
N ASP A 51 4.18 4.48 -22.55
CA ASP A 51 5.15 5.10 -21.66
C ASP A 51 6.50 4.38 -21.75
N TYR A 52 6.49 3.07 -21.84
CA TYR A 52 7.69 2.26 -21.97
C TYR A 52 8.41 2.58 -23.28
N ASP A 53 7.68 2.66 -24.39
CA ASP A 53 8.22 3.03 -25.72
C ASP A 53 8.80 4.45 -25.68
N TYR A 54 8.15 5.37 -24.98
CA TYR A 54 8.64 6.74 -24.80
C TYR A 54 10.01 6.76 -24.12
N TYR A 55 10.19 6.00 -23.06
CA TYR A 55 11.46 5.93 -22.36
C TYR A 55 12.55 5.28 -23.19
N GLU A 56 12.24 4.28 -23.99
CA GLU A 56 13.18 3.68 -24.93
C GLU A 56 13.63 4.69 -25.98
N GLU A 57 12.72 5.48 -26.52
CA GLU A 57 13.03 6.53 -27.51
C GLU A 57 13.94 7.61 -26.93
N GLU A 58 13.81 7.91 -25.61
CA GLU A 58 14.67 8.84 -24.90
C GLU A 58 16.07 8.27 -24.63
N GLY A 59 16.32 7.01 -25.00
CA GLY A 59 17.61 6.35 -24.83
C GLY A 59 17.85 5.82 -23.42
N MET A 60 16.81 5.62 -22.65
CA MET A 60 16.90 5.05 -21.31
C MET A 60 17.14 3.54 -21.36
N THR A 61 17.97 3.04 -20.44
CA THR A 61 18.17 1.60 -20.29
C THR A 61 17.02 0.98 -19.52
N GLU A 62 16.87 -0.36 -19.60
CA GLU A 62 15.85 -1.08 -18.82
C GLU A 62 15.99 -0.83 -17.32
N GLU A 63 17.23 -0.72 -16.80
CA GLU A 63 17.47 -0.38 -15.40
C GLU A 63 16.94 1.00 -15.05
N GLU A 64 17.18 1.99 -15.90
CA GLU A 64 16.71 3.37 -15.69
C GLU A 64 15.19 3.43 -15.73
N ILE A 65 14.56 2.70 -16.64
CA ILE A 65 13.10 2.61 -16.73
C ILE A 65 12.52 1.96 -15.47
N SER A 66 13.14 0.88 -15.01
CA SER A 66 12.70 0.18 -13.78
C SER A 66 12.85 1.05 -12.55
N GLU A 67 13.94 1.83 -12.44
CA GLU A 67 14.14 2.78 -11.34
C GLU A 67 13.07 3.88 -11.35
N ASN A 68 12.74 4.42 -12.53
CA ASN A 68 11.69 5.43 -12.67
C ASN A 68 10.33 4.88 -12.30
N GLU A 69 10.01 3.66 -12.71
CA GLU A 69 8.77 2.98 -12.34
C GLU A 69 8.68 2.80 -10.83
N TYR A 70 9.76 2.38 -10.20
CA TYR A 70 9.83 2.20 -8.75
C TYR A 70 9.64 3.53 -8.01
N MET A 71 10.29 4.60 -8.48
CA MET A 71 10.15 5.93 -7.89
C MET A 71 8.73 6.47 -8.07
N ASP A 72 8.11 6.26 -9.23
CA ASP A 72 6.73 6.64 -9.48
C ASP A 72 5.78 5.89 -8.54
N MET A 73 6.02 4.61 -8.33
CA MET A 73 5.26 3.82 -7.37
C MET A 73 5.38 4.40 -5.96
N LEU A 74 6.59 4.68 -5.49
CA LEU A 74 6.82 5.23 -4.16
C LEU A 74 6.16 6.59 -3.96
N ASN A 75 6.04 7.38 -5.02
CA ASN A 75 5.36 8.67 -4.97
C ASN A 75 3.83 8.55 -5.01
N ASP A 76 3.30 7.46 -5.56
CA ASP A 76 1.87 7.27 -5.74
C ASP A 76 1.21 6.49 -4.59
N ILE A 77 1.94 5.56 -3.98
CA ILE A 77 1.41 4.79 -2.86
C ILE A 77 1.44 5.60 -1.58
N ASP A 78 0.47 5.33 -0.73
CA ASP A 78 0.47 5.86 0.63
C ASP A 78 -0.03 4.79 1.60
N TRP A 79 0.27 5.00 2.86
CA TRP A 79 -0.26 4.16 3.93
C TRP A 79 -0.34 4.97 5.21
N LEU A 80 -1.33 4.61 6.01
CA LEU A 80 -1.59 5.21 7.31
C LEU A 80 -1.67 4.10 8.34
N VAL A 81 -1.02 4.26 9.49
CA VAL A 81 -1.10 3.32 10.60
C VAL A 81 -1.51 4.07 11.85
N GLU A 82 -2.57 3.61 12.49
CA GLU A 82 -3.09 4.20 13.72
C GLU A 82 -3.39 3.10 14.74
N PRO A 83 -3.25 3.35 16.03
CA PRO A 83 -3.76 2.41 17.03
C PRO A 83 -5.26 2.20 16.84
N TYR A 84 -5.73 0.96 16.96
CA TYR A 84 -7.15 0.65 16.84
C TYR A 84 -7.98 1.41 17.85
N ASP A 85 -9.01 2.08 17.39
CA ASP A 85 -9.91 2.90 18.22
C ASP A 85 -11.36 2.45 18.00
N GLU A 86 -11.96 1.88 19.01
CA GLU A 86 -13.36 1.41 18.98
C GLU A 86 -14.38 2.52 18.76
N THR A 87 -13.99 3.77 19.01
CA THR A 87 -14.85 4.94 18.78
C THR A 87 -14.76 5.51 17.39
N ASN A 88 -13.81 5.02 16.58
CA ASN A 88 -13.62 5.45 15.18
C ASN A 88 -14.42 4.52 14.25
N GLU A 89 -15.38 5.08 13.54
CA GLU A 89 -16.26 4.32 12.64
C GLU A 89 -15.50 3.56 11.56
N ASP A 90 -14.45 4.15 11.01
CA ASP A 90 -13.61 3.53 9.97
C ASP A 90 -12.90 2.28 10.51
N HIS A 91 -12.36 2.38 11.71
CA HIS A 91 -11.70 1.27 12.39
C HIS A 91 -12.68 0.12 12.66
N VAL A 92 -13.85 0.45 13.18
CA VAL A 92 -14.89 -0.54 13.49
C VAL A 92 -15.39 -1.21 12.21
N GLU A 93 -15.59 -0.46 11.15
CA GLU A 93 -16.02 -0.99 9.86
C GLU A 93 -14.98 -1.96 9.28
N ALA A 94 -13.70 -1.59 9.32
CA ALA A 94 -12.62 -2.48 8.86
C ALA A 94 -12.58 -3.79 9.64
N MET A 95 -12.77 -3.72 10.96
CA MET A 95 -12.84 -4.92 11.80
C MET A 95 -14.03 -5.80 11.44
N LYS A 96 -15.18 -5.23 11.15
CA LYS A 96 -16.38 -5.97 10.72
C LYS A 96 -16.16 -6.68 9.39
N GLU A 97 -15.49 -6.05 8.45
CA GLU A 97 -15.16 -6.65 7.15
C GLU A 97 -14.27 -7.88 7.30
N GLN A 98 -13.51 -7.95 8.39
CA GLN A 98 -12.65 -9.09 8.72
C GLN A 98 -13.32 -10.09 9.68
N ASP A 99 -14.63 -9.97 9.90
CA ASP A 99 -15.39 -10.80 10.84
C ASP A 99 -14.85 -10.74 12.28
N GLY A 100 -14.24 -9.61 12.65
CA GLY A 100 -13.64 -9.43 13.96
C GLY A 100 -12.30 -10.13 14.15
N ILE A 101 -11.69 -10.62 13.08
CA ILE A 101 -10.43 -11.37 13.13
C ILE A 101 -9.30 -10.52 12.54
N PRO A 102 -8.42 -9.93 13.35
CA PRO A 102 -7.27 -9.17 12.83
C PRO A 102 -6.22 -10.09 12.22
N PHE A 103 -5.45 -9.56 11.26
CA PHE A 103 -4.31 -10.27 10.73
C PHE A 103 -3.13 -10.18 11.68
N GLU A 104 -2.46 -11.31 11.92
CA GLU A 104 -1.24 -11.35 12.72
C GLU A 104 -0.03 -11.02 11.86
N VAL A 105 0.77 -10.06 12.30
CA VAL A 105 1.97 -9.62 11.58
C VAL A 105 3.20 -9.53 12.48
#